data_1d2e2d8fd7f9fbf6b27fa14bbcc9f07a
#
_entry.id   1d2e2d8fd7f9fbf6b27fa14bbcc9f07a
#
_cell.length_a   1.000
_cell.length_b   1.000
_cell.length_c   1.000
_cell.angle_alpha   90.00
_cell.angle_beta   90.00
_cell.angle_gamma   90.00
#
_symmetry.space_group_name_H-M   'P 1'
#
loop_
_entity.id
_entity.type
_entity.pdbx_description
1 polymer ?
#
loop_
_entity_poly.entity_id
_entity_poly.type
_entity_poly.pdbx_seq_one_letter_code
_entity_poly.pdbx_strand_id
1 'polypeptide(L)'
;ETLERIAGAIRETGARRVFCLGDSFHDRFGAERLEPHAAGMLAALTRATDWVWITGNHDEDVADHPGGTRVEELAVSGIVLRHEAKAGEVAPELSGHFHPKLRLAVRGRNISRPCLVVGKDGSSGRGGRMILPAIGALTGGMDANDPAILSAMQPATEIEALVPAADRLARFPLWRQ
;
A
#
# COMPACT_ATOMS: atom_id res chain seq x y z
N GLU A 1 -10.85 -11.68 8.04
CA GLU A 1 -11.27 -10.54 7.21
C GLU A 1 -10.18 -10.10 6.23
N THR A 2 -8.97 -9.69 6.69
CA THR A 2 -7.89 -9.21 5.77
C THR A 2 -7.49 -10.27 4.75
N LEU A 3 -7.19 -11.50 5.19
CA LEU A 3 -6.82 -12.59 4.28
C LEU A 3 -7.95 -12.98 3.32
N GLU A 4 -9.19 -12.88 3.75
CA GLU A 4 -10.36 -13.12 2.88
C GLU A 4 -10.47 -12.07 1.78
N ARG A 5 -10.17 -10.79 2.08
CA ARG A 5 -10.10 -9.72 1.07
C ARG A 5 -9.02 -10.01 0.03
N ILE A 6 -7.83 -10.42 0.50
CA ILE A 6 -6.71 -10.78 -0.40
C ILE A 6 -7.09 -11.98 -1.25
N ALA A 7 -7.63 -13.04 -0.66
CA ALA A 7 -8.07 -14.23 -1.38
C ALA A 7 -9.17 -13.91 -2.41
N GLY A 8 -10.09 -13.00 -2.06
CA GLY A 8 -11.10 -12.48 -2.98
C GLY A 8 -10.47 -11.77 -4.17
N ALA A 9 -9.55 -10.83 -3.93
CA ALA A 9 -8.86 -10.08 -4.96
C ALA A 9 -8.04 -11.00 -5.90
N ILE A 10 -7.32 -11.98 -5.35
CA ILE A 10 -6.58 -12.98 -6.16
C ILE A 10 -7.54 -13.75 -7.07
N ARG A 11 -8.68 -14.20 -6.53
CA ARG A 11 -9.67 -14.96 -7.30
C ARG A 11 -10.32 -14.12 -8.41
N GLU A 12 -10.67 -12.87 -8.11
CA GLU A 12 -11.31 -11.95 -9.06
C GLU A 12 -10.38 -11.52 -10.19
N THR A 13 -9.10 -11.29 -9.88
CA THR A 13 -8.12 -10.81 -10.85
C THR A 13 -7.35 -11.92 -11.56
N GLY A 14 -7.37 -13.15 -11.03
CA GLY A 14 -6.51 -14.24 -11.50
C GLY A 14 -5.02 -13.97 -11.23
N ALA A 15 -4.68 -13.11 -10.27
CA ALA A 15 -3.30 -12.76 -9.95
C ALA A 15 -2.50 -13.99 -9.54
N ARG A 16 -1.33 -14.17 -10.17
CA ARG A 16 -0.37 -15.23 -9.85
C ARG A 16 0.80 -14.76 -8.99
N ARG A 17 0.94 -13.45 -8.82
CA ARG A 17 1.98 -12.82 -8.03
C ARG A 17 1.36 -11.80 -7.08
N VAL A 18 1.80 -11.81 -5.83
CA VAL A 18 1.34 -10.89 -4.77
C VAL A 18 2.55 -10.19 -4.18
N PHE A 19 2.48 -8.88 -4.07
CA PHE A 19 3.48 -8.05 -3.42
C PHE A 19 2.88 -7.40 -2.17
N CYS A 20 3.39 -7.72 -1.00
CA CYS A 20 3.05 -7.03 0.25
C CYS A 20 4.08 -5.93 0.49
N LEU A 21 3.65 -4.68 0.55
CA LEU A 21 4.53 -3.51 0.64
C LEU A 21 4.91 -3.16 2.09
N GLY A 22 5.23 -4.16 2.89
CA GLY A 22 5.71 -4.03 4.26
C GLY A 22 4.61 -3.92 5.31
N ASP A 23 5.03 -3.94 6.57
CA ASP A 23 4.17 -3.93 7.77
C ASP A 23 3.04 -4.95 7.69
N SER A 24 3.38 -6.15 7.18
CA SER A 24 2.42 -7.23 6.96
C SER A 24 1.88 -7.80 8.26
N PHE A 25 2.64 -7.66 9.34
CA PHE A 25 2.28 -7.99 10.71
C PHE A 25 2.46 -6.77 11.60
N HIS A 26 1.73 -6.73 12.72
CA HIS A 26 1.80 -5.61 13.66
C HIS A 26 3.15 -5.53 14.41
N ASP A 27 3.79 -6.67 14.59
CA ASP A 27 5.12 -6.82 15.17
C ASP A 27 5.76 -8.15 14.76
N ARG A 28 7.03 -8.35 15.14
CA ARG A 28 7.83 -9.54 14.81
C ARG A 28 7.21 -10.90 15.17
N PHE A 29 6.30 -10.94 16.14
CA PHE A 29 5.61 -12.16 16.56
C PHE A 29 4.21 -12.29 15.95
N GLY A 30 3.81 -11.36 15.07
CA GLY A 30 2.47 -11.32 14.50
C GLY A 30 2.11 -12.59 13.73
N ALA A 31 3.07 -13.17 13.01
CA ALA A 31 2.88 -14.43 12.29
C ALA A 31 2.60 -15.61 13.23
N GLU A 32 3.32 -15.69 14.35
CA GLU A 32 3.18 -16.75 15.36
C GLU A 32 1.83 -16.71 16.11
N ARG A 33 1.26 -15.52 16.22
CA ARG A 33 -0.04 -15.29 16.90
C ARG A 33 -1.25 -15.47 16.00
N LEU A 34 -1.06 -15.84 14.74
CA LEU A 34 -2.19 -16.13 13.86
C LEU A 34 -2.98 -17.32 14.38
N GLU A 35 -4.30 -17.17 14.44
CA GLU A 35 -5.17 -18.32 14.72
C GLU A 35 -4.97 -19.40 13.65
N PRO A 36 -5.17 -20.70 14.00
CA PRO A 36 -4.90 -21.82 13.09
C PRO A 36 -5.57 -21.70 11.72
N HIS A 37 -6.79 -21.18 11.67
CA HIS A 37 -7.51 -20.95 10.42
C HIS A 37 -6.82 -19.88 9.57
N ALA A 38 -6.43 -18.76 10.16
CA ALA A 38 -5.74 -17.66 9.47
C ALA A 38 -4.35 -18.10 9.00
N ALA A 39 -3.60 -18.82 9.82
CA ALA A 39 -2.30 -19.38 9.46
C ALA A 39 -2.42 -20.37 8.29
N GLY A 40 -3.41 -21.26 8.32
CA GLY A 40 -3.69 -22.19 7.23
C GLY A 40 -4.07 -21.50 5.93
N MET A 41 -4.89 -20.46 6.00
CA MET A 41 -5.28 -19.65 4.84
C MET A 41 -4.05 -18.93 4.24
N LEU A 42 -3.23 -18.29 5.06
CA LEU A 42 -2.03 -17.60 4.61
C LEU A 42 -1.05 -18.58 3.95
N ALA A 43 -0.80 -19.74 4.58
CA ALA A 43 0.04 -20.77 4.02
C ALA A 43 -0.51 -21.33 2.68
N ALA A 44 -1.81 -21.39 2.50
CA ALA A 44 -2.41 -21.78 1.22
C ALA A 44 -2.20 -20.71 0.14
N LEU A 45 -2.39 -19.43 0.47
CA LEU A 45 -2.19 -18.30 -0.46
C LEU A 45 -0.73 -18.20 -0.91
N THR A 46 0.23 -18.27 0.02
CA THR A 46 1.66 -18.18 -0.27
C THR A 46 2.19 -19.38 -1.08
N ARG A 47 1.52 -20.55 -1.01
CA ARG A 47 1.82 -21.70 -1.88
C ARG A 47 1.18 -21.59 -3.26
N ALA A 48 0.03 -20.95 -3.35
CA ALA A 48 -0.73 -20.86 -4.60
C ALA A 48 -0.24 -19.73 -5.52
N THR A 49 0.50 -18.77 -5.00
CA THR A 49 0.98 -17.59 -5.72
C THR A 49 2.47 -17.37 -5.50
N ASP A 50 3.12 -16.65 -6.43
CA ASP A 50 4.46 -16.10 -6.24
C ASP A 50 4.33 -14.91 -5.27
N TRP A 51 4.55 -15.17 -3.98
CA TRP A 51 4.33 -14.21 -2.90
C TRP A 51 5.63 -13.54 -2.49
N VAL A 52 5.65 -12.21 -2.53
CA VAL A 52 6.82 -11.40 -2.18
C VAL A 52 6.47 -10.47 -1.02
N TRP A 53 7.26 -10.57 0.05
CA TRP A 53 7.21 -9.70 1.20
C TRP A 53 8.27 -8.60 1.05
N ILE A 54 7.84 -7.35 0.92
CA ILE A 54 8.74 -6.20 1.04
C ILE A 54 8.82 -5.84 2.52
N THR A 55 10.03 -5.66 3.03
CA THR A 55 10.25 -5.41 4.46
C THR A 55 9.77 -4.02 4.84
N GLY A 56 8.90 -3.92 5.83
CA GLY A 56 8.49 -2.69 6.48
C GLY A 56 9.19 -2.48 7.82
N ASN A 57 8.96 -1.36 8.48
CA ASN A 57 9.60 -1.00 9.75
C ASN A 57 9.27 -1.96 10.89
N HIS A 58 8.12 -2.66 10.81
CA HIS A 58 7.68 -3.64 11.78
C HIS A 58 8.04 -5.09 11.42
N ASP A 59 8.58 -5.31 10.22
CA ASP A 59 8.87 -6.64 9.67
C ASP A 59 10.36 -7.02 9.74
N GLU A 60 11.26 -6.13 10.17
CA GLU A 60 12.73 -6.32 10.08
C GLU A 60 13.22 -7.57 10.79
N ASP A 61 12.62 -7.92 11.93
CA ASP A 61 12.99 -9.02 12.79
C ASP A 61 12.04 -10.24 12.72
N VAL A 62 11.12 -10.30 11.75
CA VAL A 62 10.20 -11.44 11.61
C VAL A 62 10.99 -12.66 11.13
N ALA A 63 11.24 -13.60 12.06
CA ALA A 63 12.10 -14.77 11.79
C ALA A 63 11.44 -15.78 10.83
N ASP A 64 10.13 -16.00 10.95
CA ASP A 64 9.39 -17.01 10.20
C ASP A 64 8.22 -16.39 9.40
N HIS A 65 8.49 -16.01 8.15
CA HIS A 65 7.42 -15.71 7.22
C HIS A 65 6.74 -17.01 6.72
N PRO A 66 5.41 -17.05 6.66
CA PRO A 66 4.67 -18.23 6.23
C PRO A 66 4.76 -18.43 4.70
N GLY A 67 5.97 -18.73 4.20
CA GLY A 67 6.25 -18.93 2.78
C GLY A 67 6.46 -17.62 2.00
N GLY A 68 6.80 -17.73 0.71
CA GLY A 68 7.13 -16.60 -0.17
C GLY A 68 8.59 -16.15 -0.10
N THR A 69 8.91 -15.06 -0.78
CA THR A 69 10.25 -14.45 -0.85
C THR A 69 10.26 -13.12 -0.13
N ARG A 70 11.31 -12.83 0.62
CA ARG A 70 11.50 -11.58 1.35
C ARG A 70 12.55 -10.71 0.67
N VAL A 71 12.25 -9.42 0.49
CA VAL A 71 13.16 -8.43 -0.09
C VAL A 71 12.93 -7.06 0.58
N GLU A 72 13.96 -6.20 0.59
CA GLU A 72 13.82 -4.81 1.07
C GLU A 72 13.13 -3.92 0.02
N GLU A 73 13.50 -4.12 -1.23
CA GLU A 73 13.00 -3.37 -2.37
C GLU A 73 13.05 -4.25 -3.62
N LEU A 74 12.14 -4.03 -4.56
CA LEU A 74 12.10 -4.80 -5.80
C LEU A 74 11.67 -3.93 -6.98
N ALA A 75 12.41 -4.00 -8.09
CA ALA A 75 11.98 -3.39 -9.35
C ALA A 75 11.24 -4.43 -10.21
N VAL A 76 10.02 -4.10 -10.61
CA VAL A 76 9.17 -4.92 -11.47
C VAL A 76 8.73 -4.10 -12.67
N SER A 77 9.15 -4.50 -13.88
CA SER A 77 8.79 -3.82 -15.13
C SER A 77 9.07 -2.30 -15.10
N GLY A 78 10.16 -1.88 -14.43
CA GLY A 78 10.56 -0.47 -14.31
C GLY A 78 9.83 0.31 -13.21
N ILE A 79 9.01 -0.35 -12.40
CA ILE A 79 8.36 0.24 -11.22
C ILE A 79 9.08 -0.26 -9.98
N VAL A 80 9.48 0.64 -9.11
CA VAL A 80 10.08 0.32 -7.80
C VAL A 80 8.97 0.03 -6.80
N LEU A 81 9.05 -1.12 -6.14
CA LEU A 81 8.18 -1.53 -5.05
C LEU A 81 8.97 -1.43 -3.76
N ARG A 82 8.52 -0.64 -2.80
CA ARG A 82 9.15 -0.48 -1.48
C ARG A 82 8.11 -0.20 -0.40
N HIS A 83 8.51 -0.30 0.85
CA HIS A 83 7.61 -0.02 1.97
C HIS A 83 7.28 1.47 2.06
N GLU A 84 8.26 2.32 2.21
CA GLU A 84 8.11 3.76 2.39
C GLU A 84 8.53 4.55 1.14
N ALA A 85 7.69 5.52 0.73
CA ALA A 85 7.97 6.39 -0.40
C ALA A 85 9.23 7.23 -0.13
N LYS A 86 10.16 7.25 -1.09
CA LYS A 86 11.45 7.92 -0.93
C LYS A 86 11.41 9.32 -1.54
N ALA A 87 11.54 10.35 -0.72
CA ALA A 87 11.63 11.72 -1.18
C ALA A 87 12.80 11.91 -2.16
N GLY A 88 12.57 12.65 -3.24
CA GLY A 88 13.56 12.86 -4.30
C GLY A 88 13.62 11.75 -5.35
N GLU A 89 12.87 10.65 -5.18
CA GLU A 89 12.79 9.59 -6.18
C GLU A 89 12.06 10.08 -7.44
N VAL A 90 12.62 9.78 -8.61
CA VAL A 90 12.05 10.13 -9.92
C VAL A 90 11.56 8.91 -10.69
N ALA A 91 11.94 7.71 -10.28
CA ALA A 91 11.45 6.48 -10.89
C ALA A 91 9.98 6.24 -10.52
N PRO A 92 9.21 5.55 -11.38
CA PRO A 92 7.89 5.05 -11.00
C PRO A 92 7.97 4.19 -9.75
N GLU A 93 7.08 4.45 -8.77
CA GLU A 93 7.14 3.81 -7.45
C GLU A 93 5.76 3.45 -6.93
N LEU A 94 5.64 2.28 -6.31
CA LEU A 94 4.51 1.90 -5.46
C LEU A 94 5.02 1.68 -4.04
N SER A 95 4.37 2.32 -3.06
CA SER A 95 4.73 2.22 -1.65
C SER A 95 3.50 2.13 -0.74
N GLY A 96 3.72 1.82 0.53
CA GLY A 96 2.72 1.74 1.59
C GLY A 96 3.00 2.74 2.71
N HIS A 97 3.27 2.24 3.94
CA HIS A 97 3.69 2.91 5.16
C HIS A 97 2.67 3.91 5.75
N PHE A 98 2.32 4.96 5.02
CA PHE A 98 1.50 6.07 5.52
C PHE A 98 0.01 5.73 5.70
N HIS A 99 -0.49 4.66 5.09
CA HIS A 99 -1.90 4.25 5.13
C HIS A 99 -2.85 5.43 4.84
N PRO A 100 -2.73 6.13 3.71
CA PRO A 100 -3.40 7.40 3.48
C PRO A 100 -4.92 7.28 3.55
N LYS A 101 -5.53 8.25 4.25
CA LYS A 101 -6.98 8.43 4.33
C LYS A 101 -7.33 9.86 3.97
N LEU A 102 -8.21 10.04 2.99
CA LEU A 102 -8.78 11.36 2.70
C LEU A 102 -9.82 11.70 3.76
N ARG A 103 -9.65 12.84 4.42
CA ARG A 103 -10.58 13.38 5.42
C ARG A 103 -11.30 14.60 4.85
N LEU A 104 -12.61 14.55 4.83
CA LEU A 104 -13.46 15.60 4.28
C LEU A 104 -14.58 15.96 5.25
N ALA A 105 -14.86 17.24 5.39
CA ALA A 105 -16.06 17.73 6.05
C ALA A 105 -17.15 17.98 4.99
N VAL A 106 -18.18 17.16 4.96
CA VAL A 106 -19.29 17.25 4.01
C VAL A 106 -20.60 17.43 4.77
N ARG A 107 -21.27 18.56 4.56
CA ARG A 107 -22.56 18.89 5.22
C ARG A 107 -22.52 18.69 6.73
N GLY A 108 -21.45 19.15 7.40
CA GLY A 108 -21.26 19.06 8.84
C GLY A 108 -20.88 17.65 9.35
N ARG A 109 -20.60 16.71 8.47
CA ARG A 109 -20.13 15.34 8.84
C ARG A 109 -18.67 15.16 8.43
N ASN A 110 -17.86 14.64 9.33
CA ASN A 110 -16.49 14.23 9.02
C ASN A 110 -16.50 12.85 8.38
N ILE A 111 -16.01 12.78 7.15
CA ILE A 111 -15.87 11.54 6.38
C ILE A 111 -14.39 11.22 6.27
N SER A 112 -14.01 10.00 6.59
CA SER A 112 -12.66 9.48 6.37
C SER A 112 -12.74 8.24 5.48
N ARG A 113 -11.95 8.22 4.39
CA ARG A 113 -11.91 7.11 3.44
C ARG A 113 -10.48 6.76 3.09
N PRO A 114 -10.10 5.47 3.08
CA PRO A 114 -8.84 5.04 2.49
C PRO A 114 -8.74 5.56 1.05
N CYS A 115 -7.56 6.02 0.67
CA CYS A 115 -7.30 6.55 -0.66
C CYS A 115 -5.91 6.18 -1.16
N LEU A 116 -5.74 6.20 -2.48
CA LEU A 116 -4.43 6.20 -3.11
C LEU A 116 -3.94 7.65 -3.14
N VAL A 117 -2.67 7.89 -2.86
CA VAL A 117 -2.03 9.18 -3.13
C VAL A 117 -1.14 9.04 -4.35
N VAL A 118 -1.39 9.83 -5.37
CA VAL A 118 -0.69 9.77 -6.66
C VAL A 118 0.06 11.06 -6.89
N GLY A 119 1.36 10.97 -7.07
CA GLY A 119 2.21 12.07 -7.52
C GLY A 119 2.49 11.94 -9.00
N LYS A 120 2.36 13.03 -9.74
CA LYS A 120 2.67 13.12 -11.16
C LYS A 120 3.92 13.95 -11.38
N ASP A 121 4.79 13.50 -12.27
CA ASP A 121 5.87 14.33 -12.80
C ASP A 121 5.39 15.01 -14.08
N GLY A 122 5.38 16.34 -14.09
CA GLY A 122 4.89 17.13 -15.22
C GLY A 122 5.79 17.06 -16.45
N SER A 123 7.03 16.59 -16.33
CA SER A 123 8.05 16.72 -17.38
C SER A 123 8.13 15.54 -18.34
N SER A 124 7.78 14.33 -17.92
CA SER A 124 8.10 13.14 -18.70
C SER A 124 6.90 12.35 -19.24
N GLY A 125 5.70 12.56 -18.71
CA GLY A 125 4.54 11.74 -19.04
C GLY A 125 4.76 10.24 -18.77
N ARG A 126 5.91 9.88 -18.21
CA ARG A 126 6.35 8.53 -17.92
C ARG A 126 6.50 8.36 -16.42
N GLY A 127 5.59 7.61 -15.85
CA GLY A 127 5.69 7.19 -14.49
C GLY A 127 5.12 8.20 -13.51
N GLY A 128 4.38 7.67 -12.59
CA GLY A 128 3.90 8.34 -11.39
C GLY A 128 4.38 7.56 -10.19
N ARG A 129 4.31 8.21 -9.06
CA ARG A 129 4.55 7.58 -7.77
C ARG A 129 3.22 7.42 -7.08
N MET A 130 3.03 6.32 -6.36
CA MET A 130 1.76 6.04 -5.71
C MET A 130 1.98 5.45 -4.32
N ILE A 131 1.31 6.03 -3.33
CA ILE A 131 1.22 5.47 -1.99
C ILE A 131 -0.13 4.77 -1.86
N LEU A 132 -0.11 3.48 -1.53
CA LEU A 132 -1.30 2.65 -1.41
C LEU A 132 -1.91 2.74 -0.01
N PRO A 133 -3.23 2.68 0.12
CA PRO A 133 -3.87 2.51 1.42
C PRO A 133 -3.61 1.10 1.96
N ALA A 134 -3.68 0.95 3.29
CA ALA A 134 -3.62 -0.36 3.91
C ALA A 134 -4.84 -1.22 3.54
N ILE A 135 -4.61 -2.51 3.28
CA ILE A 135 -5.67 -3.52 3.11
C ILE A 135 -6.18 -4.05 4.45
N GLY A 136 -5.40 -3.88 5.52
CA GLY A 136 -5.71 -4.35 6.86
C GLY A 136 -7.01 -3.78 7.41
N ALA A 137 -7.82 -4.62 8.06
CA ALA A 137 -9.14 -4.25 8.58
C ALA A 137 -9.07 -3.27 9.77
N LEU A 138 -8.02 -3.35 10.58
CA LEU A 138 -7.84 -2.57 11.81
C LEU A 138 -6.71 -1.53 11.70
N THR A 139 -6.30 -1.17 10.49
CA THR A 139 -5.19 -0.26 10.30
C THR A 139 -5.62 1.19 10.49
N GLY A 140 -4.84 1.95 11.26
CA GLY A 140 -4.95 3.39 11.40
C GLY A 140 -4.85 4.13 10.06
N GLY A 141 -4.27 5.29 10.03
CA GLY A 141 -3.97 5.98 8.78
C GLY A 141 -3.76 7.48 8.98
N MET A 142 -2.87 8.02 8.15
CA MET A 142 -2.51 9.42 8.10
C MET A 142 -3.47 10.20 7.18
N ASP A 143 -3.69 11.46 7.44
CA ASP A 143 -4.43 12.32 6.49
C ASP A 143 -3.63 12.43 5.19
N ALA A 144 -4.31 12.27 4.06
CA ALA A 144 -3.66 12.37 2.75
C ALA A 144 -3.02 13.75 2.49
N ASN A 145 -3.49 14.80 3.20
CA ASN A 145 -2.90 16.15 3.17
C ASN A 145 -1.75 16.33 4.17
N ASP A 146 -1.35 15.29 4.89
CA ASP A 146 -0.25 15.41 5.86
C ASP A 146 1.04 15.84 5.16
N PRO A 147 1.78 16.83 5.72
CA PRO A 147 3.06 17.27 5.15
C PRO A 147 4.08 16.15 4.92
N ALA A 148 4.07 15.09 5.73
CA ALA A 148 4.95 13.95 5.56
C ALA A 148 4.68 13.22 4.23
N ILE A 149 3.40 12.97 3.91
CA ILE A 149 2.99 12.38 2.63
C ILE A 149 3.37 13.28 1.46
N LEU A 150 3.03 14.58 1.54
CA LEU A 150 3.31 15.53 0.47
C LEU A 150 4.81 15.68 0.22
N SER A 151 5.63 15.67 1.28
CA SER A 151 7.09 15.71 1.19
C SER A 151 7.67 14.43 0.58
N ALA A 152 7.19 13.27 1.01
CA ALA A 152 7.61 11.98 0.47
C ALA A 152 7.34 11.86 -1.04
N MET A 153 6.32 12.54 -1.55
CA MET A 153 5.93 12.52 -2.97
C MET A 153 6.72 13.50 -3.85
N GLN A 154 7.56 14.37 -3.26
CA GLN A 154 8.39 15.27 -4.08
C GLN A 154 9.47 14.50 -4.86
N PRO A 155 9.81 14.90 -6.09
CA PRO A 155 9.52 16.19 -6.77
C PRO A 155 8.25 16.22 -7.65
N ALA A 156 7.15 15.62 -7.23
CA ALA A 156 5.91 15.67 -8.01
C ALA A 156 5.46 17.12 -8.28
N THR A 157 4.93 17.37 -9.48
CA THR A 157 4.33 18.66 -9.87
C THR A 157 2.84 18.75 -9.51
N GLU A 158 2.21 17.62 -9.31
CA GLU A 158 0.81 17.49 -8.88
C GLU A 158 0.66 16.27 -7.99
N ILE A 159 -0.07 16.42 -6.87
CA ILE A 159 -0.41 15.32 -5.96
C ILE A 159 -1.92 15.28 -5.78
N GLU A 160 -2.51 14.12 -5.97
CA GLU A 160 -3.94 13.86 -5.86
C GLU A 160 -4.24 12.67 -4.95
N ALA A 161 -5.35 12.74 -4.22
CA ALA A 161 -5.94 11.56 -3.60
C ALA A 161 -6.99 10.94 -4.53
N LEU A 162 -6.94 9.63 -4.72
CA LEU A 162 -7.93 8.85 -5.47
C LEU A 162 -8.74 7.99 -4.49
N VAL A 163 -10.04 8.21 -4.45
CA VAL A 163 -10.96 7.50 -3.56
C VAL A 163 -11.90 6.62 -4.39
N PRO A 164 -12.01 5.32 -4.12
CA PRO A 164 -13.02 4.48 -4.74
C PRO A 164 -14.44 4.97 -4.42
N ALA A 165 -15.25 5.20 -5.45
CA ALA A 165 -16.61 5.68 -5.36
C ALA A 165 -17.49 4.92 -6.38
N ALA A 166 -18.21 3.94 -5.91
CA ALA A 166 -19.05 3.04 -6.71
C ALA A 166 -18.28 2.46 -7.91
N ASP A 167 -18.48 2.98 -9.10
CA ASP A 167 -17.93 2.50 -10.38
C ASP A 167 -16.73 3.33 -10.89
N ARG A 168 -16.25 4.31 -10.11
CA ARG A 168 -15.19 5.24 -10.52
C ARG A 168 -14.23 5.57 -9.37
N LEU A 169 -13.09 6.15 -9.73
CA LEU A 169 -12.18 6.80 -8.79
C LEU A 169 -12.47 8.30 -8.74
N ALA A 170 -12.93 8.80 -7.60
CA ALA A 170 -13.06 10.23 -7.36
C ALA A 170 -11.68 10.83 -7.07
N ARG A 171 -11.37 11.97 -7.71
CA ARG A 171 -10.07 12.64 -7.62
C ARG A 171 -10.20 13.89 -6.76
N PHE A 172 -9.24 14.09 -5.87
CA PHE A 172 -9.15 15.23 -4.96
C PHE A 172 -7.73 15.79 -5.01
N PRO A 173 -7.56 17.03 -5.53
CA PRO A 173 -6.24 17.66 -5.52
C PRO A 173 -5.78 17.88 -4.07
N LEU A 174 -4.52 17.49 -3.77
CA LEU A 174 -3.87 17.71 -2.49
C LEU A 174 -2.82 18.82 -2.61
N TRP A 175 -2.09 18.84 -3.71
CA TRP A 175 -1.03 19.81 -3.96
C TRP A 175 -0.78 19.98 -5.45
N ARG A 176 -0.43 21.22 -5.87
CA ARG A 176 0.00 21.57 -7.21
C ARG A 176 1.05 22.69 -7.15
N GLN A 177 2.11 22.55 -7.93
CA GLN A 177 3.13 23.58 -8.09
C GLN A 177 2.61 24.76 -8.90
#